data_f952d75920b797955ac4e52dbc6efe7b
#
_entry.id   f952d75920b797955ac4e52dbc6efe7b
#
_cell.length_a   1.000
_cell.length_b   1.000
_cell.length_c   1.000
_cell.angle_alpha   90.00
_cell.angle_beta   90.00
_cell.angle_gamma   90.00
#
_symmetry.space_group_name_H-M   'P 1'
#
loop_
_entity.id
_entity.type
_entity.pdbx_description
1 polymer ?
#
loop_
_entity_poly.entity_id
_entity_poly.type
_entity_poly.pdbx_seq_one_letter_code
_entity_poly.pdbx_strand_id
1 'polypeptide(L)'
;MMTKIIQIDDSLRLVPYFLADHRDAALAWYQDVDLVELVDGIRIPYNSEKLNAMYSYLERHGDLFWIEFREKGEWLPIGDVTLSQENLPIVIGNPTYQHQGLGRKVLKALIDLARQKGWRNESSRNLSFQSRLQTMF
;
A
#
# COMPACT_ATOMS: atom_id res chain seq x y z
N MET A 1 17.15 4.07 -2.33
CA MET A 1 15.94 4.87 -2.08
C MET A 1 15.11 4.98 -3.36
N MET A 2 13.81 4.75 -3.25
CA MET A 2 12.93 4.82 -4.41
C MET A 2 12.39 6.24 -4.57
N THR A 3 12.71 6.86 -5.69
CA THR A 3 12.27 8.23 -5.99
C THR A 3 11.40 8.30 -7.23
N LYS A 4 11.11 7.15 -7.84
CA LYS A 4 10.36 7.07 -9.09
C LYS A 4 8.95 6.61 -8.88
N ILE A 5 8.04 7.13 -9.71
CA ILE A 5 6.72 6.56 -9.87
C ILE A 5 6.88 5.22 -10.60
N ILE A 6 6.22 4.18 -10.11
CA ILE A 6 6.25 2.86 -10.70
C ILE A 6 4.92 2.64 -11.42
N GLN A 7 4.96 2.67 -12.76
CA GLN A 7 3.77 2.42 -13.56
C GLN A 7 3.56 0.91 -13.67
N ILE A 8 2.42 0.43 -13.20
CA ILE A 8 2.08 -1.01 -13.24
C ILE A 8 1.35 -1.33 -14.54
N ASP A 9 0.31 -0.57 -14.84
CA ASP A 9 -0.39 -0.65 -16.13
C ASP A 9 -0.98 0.73 -16.45
N ASP A 10 -1.85 0.81 -17.46
CA ASP A 10 -2.39 2.10 -17.89
C ASP A 10 -3.20 2.81 -16.80
N SER A 11 -3.73 2.06 -15.85
CA SER A 11 -4.64 2.58 -14.84
C SER A 11 -4.12 2.46 -13.40
N LEU A 12 -2.96 1.86 -13.19
CA LEU A 12 -2.47 1.57 -11.84
C LEU A 12 -1.01 1.95 -11.72
N ARG A 13 -0.67 2.72 -10.69
CA ARG A 13 0.72 3.10 -10.45
C ARG A 13 0.98 3.26 -8.96
N LEU A 14 2.26 3.26 -8.61
CA LEU A 14 2.74 3.49 -7.25
C LEU A 14 3.52 4.80 -7.23
N VAL A 15 3.17 5.68 -6.32
CA VAL A 15 3.80 6.99 -6.18
C VAL A 15 4.51 7.03 -4.82
N PRO A 16 5.81 7.30 -4.79
CA PRO A 16 6.51 7.43 -3.50
C PRO A 16 5.75 8.39 -2.58
N TYR A 17 5.64 8.00 -1.33
CA TYR A 17 4.82 8.72 -0.35
C TYR A 17 5.16 10.22 -0.28
N PHE A 18 6.45 10.55 -0.35
CA PHE A 18 6.90 11.94 -0.21
C PHE A 18 6.61 12.81 -1.45
N LEU A 19 6.21 12.22 -2.57
CA LEU A 19 5.91 12.99 -3.80
C LEU A 19 4.48 13.48 -3.87
N ALA A 20 3.59 13.00 -3.02
CA ALA A 20 2.19 13.43 -3.01
C ALA A 20 1.64 13.33 -1.59
N ASP A 21 0.71 14.19 -1.25
CA ASP A 21 0.06 14.15 0.06
C ASP A 21 -1.39 13.74 -0.10
N HIS A 22 -1.68 12.47 0.17
CA HIS A 22 -3.02 11.92 0.12
C HIS A 22 -3.54 11.55 1.51
N ARG A 23 -3.01 12.20 2.57
CA ARG A 23 -3.38 11.85 3.94
C ARG A 23 -4.84 12.13 4.26
N ASP A 24 -5.46 13.13 3.63
CA ASP A 24 -6.88 13.38 3.82
C ASP A 24 -7.73 12.21 3.35
N ALA A 25 -7.44 11.70 2.15
CA ALA A 25 -8.13 10.53 1.64
C ALA A 25 -7.84 9.30 2.51
N ALA A 26 -6.59 9.12 2.91
CA ALA A 26 -6.18 8.00 3.74
C ALA A 26 -6.88 8.01 5.09
N LEU A 27 -7.05 9.17 5.69
CA LEU A 27 -7.75 9.27 6.97
C LEU A 27 -9.16 8.70 6.85
N ALA A 28 -9.85 8.99 5.73
CA ALA A 28 -11.17 8.44 5.49
C ALA A 28 -11.15 6.91 5.41
N TRP A 29 -10.12 6.32 4.77
CA TRP A 29 -10.00 4.86 4.70
C TRP A 29 -9.88 4.24 6.08
N TYR A 30 -9.08 4.84 6.95
CA TYR A 30 -8.79 4.31 8.29
C TYR A 30 -9.84 4.71 9.32
N GLN A 31 -10.96 5.31 8.89
CA GLN A 31 -12.16 5.47 9.70
C GLN A 31 -13.04 4.20 9.64
N ASP A 32 -12.85 3.37 8.64
CA ASP A 32 -13.57 2.10 8.50
C ASP A 32 -13.00 1.10 9.50
N VAL A 33 -13.78 0.78 10.54
CA VAL A 33 -13.31 -0.09 11.62
C VAL A 33 -13.07 -1.53 11.16
N ASP A 34 -13.75 -1.97 10.10
CA ASP A 34 -13.47 -3.29 9.53
C ASP A 34 -12.10 -3.33 8.89
N LEU A 35 -11.73 -2.27 8.16
CA LEU A 35 -10.40 -2.13 7.60
C LEU A 35 -9.35 -2.08 8.71
N VAL A 36 -9.57 -1.27 9.72
CA VAL A 36 -8.63 -1.12 10.82
C VAL A 36 -8.43 -2.44 11.55
N GLU A 37 -9.49 -3.22 11.75
CA GLU A 37 -9.37 -4.52 12.40
C GLU A 37 -8.49 -5.47 11.59
N LEU A 38 -8.62 -5.47 10.28
CA LEU A 38 -7.80 -6.32 9.41
C LEU A 38 -6.34 -5.89 9.39
N VAL A 39 -6.09 -4.58 9.47
CA VAL A 39 -4.73 -4.05 9.39
C VAL A 39 -4.04 -4.08 10.76
N ASP A 40 -4.76 -3.77 11.82
CA ASP A 40 -4.20 -3.47 13.14
C ASP A 40 -4.73 -4.36 14.27
N GLY A 41 -5.75 -5.17 13.99
CA GLY A 41 -6.29 -6.12 14.97
C GLY A 41 -7.27 -5.53 15.97
N ILE A 42 -7.55 -4.23 15.90
CA ILE A 42 -8.50 -3.56 16.80
C ILE A 42 -9.50 -2.75 15.98
N ARG A 43 -10.64 -2.42 16.58
CA ARG A 43 -11.74 -1.74 15.89
C ARG A 43 -11.86 -0.29 16.33
N ILE A 44 -10.75 0.43 16.36
CA ILE A 44 -10.71 1.84 16.75
C ILE A 44 -10.27 2.66 15.54
N PRO A 45 -11.12 3.58 15.05
CA PRO A 45 -10.73 4.41 13.90
C PRO A 45 -9.48 5.22 14.19
N TYR A 46 -8.67 5.44 13.16
CA TYR A 46 -7.49 6.28 13.30
C TYR A 46 -7.89 7.76 13.33
N ASN A 47 -7.18 8.53 14.13
CA ASN A 47 -7.19 9.99 14.00
C ASN A 47 -5.97 10.41 13.19
N SER A 48 -5.85 11.70 12.89
CA SER A 48 -4.73 12.23 12.09
C SER A 48 -3.39 11.95 12.74
N GLU A 49 -3.31 12.03 14.05
CA GLU A 49 -2.07 11.80 14.79
C GLU A 49 -1.60 10.35 14.63
N LYS A 50 -2.50 9.40 14.79
CA LYS A 50 -2.17 7.98 14.65
C LYS A 50 -1.83 7.64 13.20
N LEU A 51 -2.55 8.23 12.24
CA LEU A 51 -2.26 8.02 10.83
C LEU A 51 -0.85 8.51 10.48
N ASN A 52 -0.49 9.70 10.92
CA ASN A 52 0.83 10.26 10.67
C ASN A 52 1.93 9.43 11.31
N ALA A 53 1.70 8.94 12.53
CA ALA A 53 2.65 8.08 13.23
C ALA A 53 2.87 6.77 12.47
N MET A 54 1.80 6.18 11.95
CA MET A 54 1.88 4.95 11.16
C MET A 54 2.73 5.17 9.90
N TYR A 55 2.44 6.23 9.14
CA TYR A 55 3.20 6.48 7.91
C TYR A 55 4.66 6.84 8.19
N SER A 56 4.94 7.56 9.26
CA SER A 56 6.33 7.84 9.65
C SER A 56 7.09 6.56 9.97
N TYR A 57 6.44 5.63 10.67
CA TYR A 57 7.03 4.33 10.95
C TYR A 57 7.33 3.57 9.66
N LEU A 58 6.36 3.52 8.75
CA LEU A 58 6.52 2.79 7.49
C LEU A 58 7.62 3.39 6.62
N GLU A 59 7.73 4.72 6.56
CA GLU A 59 8.81 5.37 5.82
C GLU A 59 10.19 5.03 6.35
N ARG A 60 10.30 4.86 7.67
CA ARG A 60 11.59 4.53 8.30
C ARG A 60 11.99 3.08 8.09
N HIS A 61 11.02 2.19 7.81
CA HIS A 61 11.28 0.75 7.75
C HIS A 61 11.17 0.16 6.36
N GLY A 62 10.87 0.96 5.36
CA GLY A 62 10.77 0.48 3.99
C GLY A 62 10.48 1.60 3.01
N ASP A 63 10.19 1.21 1.78
CA ASP A 63 9.80 2.16 0.73
C ASP A 63 8.28 2.25 0.72
N LEU A 64 7.75 3.39 1.16
CA LEU A 64 6.32 3.63 1.28
C LEU A 64 5.80 4.31 0.01
N PHE A 65 4.71 3.77 -0.53
CA PHE A 65 4.06 4.29 -1.73
C PHE A 65 2.59 4.51 -1.51
N TRP A 66 2.04 5.52 -2.19
CA TRP A 66 0.62 5.59 -2.47
C TRP A 66 0.30 4.68 -3.63
N ILE A 67 -0.87 4.02 -3.59
CA ILE A 67 -1.41 3.30 -4.74
C ILE A 67 -2.41 4.23 -5.39
N GLU A 68 -2.21 4.53 -6.69
CA GLU A 68 -3.10 5.41 -7.44
C GLU A 68 -3.73 4.67 -8.61
N PHE A 69 -5.00 4.95 -8.83
CA PHE A 69 -5.78 4.40 -9.93
C PHE A 69 -6.27 5.53 -10.82
N ARG A 70 -6.16 5.34 -12.14
CA ARG A 70 -6.58 6.35 -13.11
C ARG A 70 -8.03 6.13 -13.49
N GLU A 71 -8.84 7.15 -13.26
CA GLU A 71 -10.26 7.12 -13.59
C GLU A 71 -10.63 8.44 -14.24
N LYS A 72 -11.24 8.37 -15.43
CA LYS A 72 -11.65 9.55 -16.20
C LYS A 72 -10.50 10.54 -16.39
N GLY A 73 -9.31 10.02 -16.65
CA GLY A 73 -8.13 10.83 -16.89
C GLY A 73 -7.43 11.37 -15.66
N GLU A 74 -7.94 11.10 -14.47
CA GLU A 74 -7.36 11.59 -13.22
C GLU A 74 -6.81 10.44 -12.39
N TRP A 75 -5.68 10.67 -11.74
CA TRP A 75 -5.09 9.71 -10.82
C TRP A 75 -5.63 9.93 -9.41
N LEU A 76 -6.28 8.92 -8.85
CA LEU A 76 -6.90 8.96 -7.53
C LEU A 76 -6.16 8.05 -6.57
N PRO A 77 -5.90 8.50 -5.33
CA PRO A 77 -5.33 7.61 -4.33
C PRO A 77 -6.37 6.58 -3.90
N ILE A 78 -5.96 5.31 -3.88
CA ILE A 78 -6.87 4.21 -3.49
C ILE A 78 -6.32 3.37 -2.35
N GLY A 79 -5.04 3.54 -2.01
CA GLY A 79 -4.45 2.75 -0.95
C GLY A 79 -2.99 3.10 -0.72
N ASP A 80 -2.36 2.30 0.10
CA ASP A 80 -0.93 2.44 0.38
C ASP A 80 -0.25 1.07 0.42
N VAL A 81 1.06 1.07 0.24
CA VAL A 81 1.86 -0.15 0.30
C VAL A 81 3.27 0.22 0.72
N THR A 82 3.89 -0.66 1.51
CA THR A 82 5.28 -0.49 1.91
C THR A 82 6.09 -1.69 1.48
N LEU A 83 7.19 -1.46 0.77
CA LEU A 83 8.11 -2.51 0.36
C LEU A 83 9.26 -2.57 1.36
N SER A 84 9.36 -3.67 2.09
CA SER A 84 10.48 -3.93 3.00
C SER A 84 10.90 -5.38 2.88
N GLN A 85 12.08 -5.70 3.41
CA GLN A 85 12.57 -7.09 3.37
C GLN A 85 11.80 -7.99 4.33
N GLU A 86 11.14 -7.42 5.32
CA GLU A 86 10.45 -8.20 6.35
C GLU A 86 9.01 -8.49 5.99
N ASN A 87 8.33 -7.54 5.37
CA ASN A 87 6.93 -7.72 5.00
C ASN A 87 6.54 -6.75 3.89
N LEU A 88 5.33 -6.94 3.39
CA LEU A 88 4.76 -6.11 2.32
C LEU A 88 3.29 -5.84 2.63
N PRO A 89 2.99 -4.91 3.54
CA PRO A 89 1.60 -4.57 3.80
C PRO A 89 1.02 -3.79 2.62
N ILE A 90 -0.04 -4.34 2.03
CA ILE A 90 -0.78 -3.72 0.93
C ILE A 90 -2.20 -3.44 1.42
N VAL A 91 -2.59 -2.18 1.38
CA VAL A 91 -3.92 -1.76 1.82
C VAL A 91 -4.62 -1.06 0.67
N ILE A 92 -5.72 -1.64 0.17
CA ILE A 92 -6.65 -0.94 -0.72
C ILE A 92 -7.71 -0.35 0.18
N GLY A 93 -7.57 0.94 0.49
CA GLY A 93 -8.42 1.61 1.47
C GLY A 93 -9.72 2.15 0.91
N ASN A 94 -9.74 2.47 -0.39
CA ASN A 94 -10.94 2.98 -1.02
C ASN A 94 -11.89 1.82 -1.35
N PRO A 95 -13.08 1.76 -0.73
CA PRO A 95 -13.97 0.60 -0.90
C PRO A 95 -14.42 0.37 -2.35
N THR A 96 -14.46 1.41 -3.16
CA THR A 96 -14.83 1.28 -4.58
C THR A 96 -13.87 0.36 -5.33
N TYR A 97 -12.61 0.31 -4.91
CA TYR A 97 -11.56 -0.44 -5.61
C TYR A 97 -11.16 -1.73 -4.94
N GLN A 98 -11.82 -2.09 -3.85
CA GLN A 98 -11.57 -3.37 -3.17
C GLN A 98 -12.14 -4.55 -3.94
N HIS A 99 -11.57 -5.73 -3.74
CA HIS A 99 -12.05 -6.99 -4.32
C HIS A 99 -12.02 -7.05 -5.85
N GLN A 100 -11.10 -6.30 -6.48
CA GLN A 100 -10.97 -6.24 -7.93
C GLN A 100 -9.62 -6.77 -8.43
N GLY A 101 -8.83 -7.37 -7.55
CA GLY A 101 -7.54 -7.92 -7.91
C GLY A 101 -6.43 -6.89 -8.00
N LEU A 102 -6.66 -5.64 -7.59
CA LEU A 102 -5.65 -4.59 -7.68
C LEU A 102 -4.49 -4.85 -6.71
N GLY A 103 -4.78 -5.37 -5.53
CA GLY A 103 -3.73 -5.74 -4.58
C GLY A 103 -2.78 -6.77 -5.14
N ARG A 104 -3.28 -7.72 -5.93
CA ARG A 104 -2.45 -8.74 -6.57
C ARG A 104 -1.53 -8.14 -7.63
N LYS A 105 -2.02 -7.18 -8.39
CA LYS A 105 -1.19 -6.47 -9.38
C LYS A 105 -0.08 -5.71 -8.69
N VAL A 106 -0.39 -5.04 -7.59
CA VAL A 106 0.61 -4.33 -6.80
C VAL A 106 1.63 -5.31 -6.24
N LEU A 107 1.16 -6.43 -5.67
CA LEU A 107 2.04 -7.46 -5.13
C LEU A 107 3.03 -7.96 -6.18
N LYS A 108 2.53 -8.30 -7.35
CA LYS A 108 3.37 -8.82 -8.44
C LYS A 108 4.43 -7.80 -8.85
N ALA A 109 4.04 -6.55 -8.99
CA ALA A 109 4.97 -5.48 -9.36
C ALA A 109 6.07 -5.31 -8.32
N LEU A 110 5.71 -5.39 -7.04
CA LEU A 110 6.69 -5.20 -5.97
C LEU A 110 7.58 -6.42 -5.77
N ILE A 111 7.07 -7.63 -6.02
CA ILE A 111 7.92 -8.83 -6.01
C ILE A 111 8.98 -8.73 -7.11
N ASP A 112 8.57 -8.28 -8.31
CA ASP A 112 9.51 -8.08 -9.40
C ASP A 112 10.56 -7.02 -9.04
N LEU A 113 10.13 -5.94 -8.40
CA LEU A 113 11.06 -4.91 -7.95
C LEU A 113 12.03 -5.43 -6.89
N ALA A 114 11.54 -6.23 -5.95
CA ALA A 114 12.39 -6.84 -4.92
C ALA A 114 13.45 -7.74 -5.54
N ARG A 115 13.07 -8.50 -6.57
CA ARG A 115 14.03 -9.34 -7.31
C ARG A 115 15.09 -8.49 -8.02
N GLN A 116 14.69 -7.36 -8.58
CA GLN A 116 15.63 -6.44 -9.20
C GLN A 116 16.61 -5.86 -8.20
N LYS A 117 16.18 -5.71 -6.95
CA LYS A 117 17.05 -5.26 -5.86
C LYS A 117 17.96 -6.39 -5.35
N GLY A 118 17.79 -7.61 -5.85
CA GLY A 118 18.59 -8.74 -5.42
C GLY A 118 18.14 -9.36 -4.10
N TRP A 119 16.91 -9.16 -3.68
CA TRP A 119 16.40 -9.73 -2.45
C TRP A 119 16.18 -11.23 -2.60
N ARG A 120 16.36 -11.96 -1.50
CA ARG A 120 16.34 -13.41 -1.49
C ARG A 120 14.94 -13.99 -1.53
N ASN A 121 14.85 -15.28 -1.89
CA ASN A 121 13.59 -16.02 -1.96
C ASN A 121 12.79 -16.00 -0.65
N GLU A 122 13.47 -15.98 0.48
CA GLU A 122 12.80 -15.91 1.78
C GLU A 122 11.98 -14.66 1.93
N SER A 123 12.55 -13.53 1.53
CA SER A 123 11.83 -12.27 1.55
C SER A 123 10.63 -12.31 0.63
N SER A 124 10.79 -12.90 -0.56
CA SER A 124 9.68 -13.04 -1.50
C SER A 124 8.55 -13.90 -0.93
N ARG A 125 8.87 -14.96 -0.21
CA ARG A 125 7.85 -15.80 0.44
C ARG A 125 7.13 -15.04 1.54
N ASN A 126 7.88 -14.30 2.35
CA ASN A 126 7.29 -13.48 3.41
C ASN A 126 6.37 -12.41 2.84
N LEU A 127 6.79 -11.78 1.75
CA LEU A 127 5.98 -10.80 1.08
C LEU A 127 4.67 -11.41 0.60
N SER A 128 4.75 -12.59 -0.04
CA SER A 128 3.55 -13.28 -0.52
C SER A 128 2.60 -13.65 0.61
N PHE A 129 3.16 -14.10 1.73
CA PHE A 129 2.35 -14.47 2.90
C PHE A 129 1.62 -13.25 3.47
N GLN A 130 2.34 -12.16 3.69
CA GLN A 130 1.77 -10.94 4.25
C GLN A 130 0.69 -10.37 3.34
N SER A 131 0.95 -10.34 2.04
CA SER A 131 0.02 -9.74 1.12
C SER A 131 -1.28 -10.52 1.00
N ARG A 132 -1.29 -11.83 1.25
CA ARG A 132 -2.54 -12.59 1.23
C ARG A 132 -3.54 -12.09 2.26
N LEU A 133 -3.06 -11.66 3.41
CA LEU A 133 -3.92 -11.10 4.45
C LEU A 133 -4.45 -9.74 4.04
N GLN A 134 -3.65 -8.98 3.33
CA GLN A 134 -4.00 -7.61 2.94
C GLN A 134 -4.85 -7.57 1.67
N THR A 135 -4.66 -8.50 0.76
CA THR A 135 -5.37 -8.51 -0.51
C THR A 135 -6.79 -9.06 -0.40
N MET A 136 -7.23 -9.43 0.79
CA MET A 136 -8.62 -9.80 1.02
C MET A 136 -9.57 -8.62 0.84
N PHE A 137 -9.03 -7.45 0.76
CA PHE A 137 -9.79 -6.25 0.45
C PHE A 137 -9.99 -6.14 -1.08
#